data_bbb1124a86f8d6f752c0c062245a4b1a
#
_entry.id   bbb1124a86f8d6f752c0c062245a4b1a
#
_cell.length_a   1.000
_cell.length_b   1.000
_cell.length_c   1.000
_cell.angle_alpha   90.00
_cell.angle_beta   90.00
_cell.angle_gamma   90.00
#
_symmetry.space_group_name_H-M   'P 1'
#
loop_
_entity.id
_entity.type
_entity.pdbx_description
1 polymer ?
#
loop_
_entity_poly.entity_id
_entity_poly.type
_entity_poly.pdbx_seq_one_letter_code
_entity_poly.pdbx_strand_id
1 'polypeptide(L)'
;MKFRNLIILVACVLILTSATKDEFTALEKQQISIPTPGLFDHADAFSIDFGGFRASDYSFPLPVGKAVVKNNSELEITTEKGDAVKAMFAGTVRISKHISGHGNVIVIRHDNGLETVYARNAENLVKVGDRVKAGQTIAIVGGEDRRTFLTFYIMVNGGKVNPEIIVQPKSHKLTHRTLLCKRKGNGVEMSVVGAEKKDKNREIAFYPLPGAKVISAYGRRGGRPHTGVDIKTRPNDNILAAFDGEVIMSQRYAAYGNLVKIRHENGLETWYSHNSKNLVNVGDKVKAGQVIALTGQTGRATTAHLHFELHVNGNRVNPSVLFDHTSNSVKMSVYKSFLKTGKLSKK
;
A
#
# COMPACT_ATOMS: atom_id res chain seq x y z
N MET A 1 28.75 7.76 73.15
CA MET A 1 28.11 8.57 72.09
C MET A 1 28.56 8.05 70.71
N LYS A 2 27.68 7.37 69.94
CA LYS A 2 27.99 6.83 68.62
C LYS A 2 27.26 7.71 67.59
N PHE A 3 28.03 8.45 66.81
CA PHE A 3 27.51 9.19 65.65
C PHE A 3 27.23 8.19 64.50
N ARG A 4 25.97 8.09 64.06
CA ARG A 4 25.56 7.36 62.88
C ARG A 4 25.58 8.34 61.68
N ASN A 5 26.54 8.15 60.79
CA ASN A 5 26.58 8.86 59.49
C ASN A 5 25.42 8.39 58.62
N LEU A 6 24.50 9.29 58.31
CA LEU A 6 23.41 9.08 57.34
C LEU A 6 23.96 9.46 55.96
N ILE A 7 24.22 8.45 55.16
CA ILE A 7 24.56 8.66 53.74
C ILE A 7 23.24 8.87 52.97
N ILE A 8 23.01 10.09 52.50
CA ILE A 8 21.91 10.41 51.61
C ILE A 8 22.36 10.04 50.19
N LEU A 9 21.78 8.96 49.63
CA LEU A 9 21.98 8.54 48.27
C LEU A 9 21.06 9.40 47.36
N VAL A 10 21.64 10.42 46.71
CA VAL A 10 20.93 11.20 45.71
C VAL A 10 20.92 10.36 44.41
N ALA A 11 19.78 9.71 44.13
CA ALA A 11 19.56 9.05 42.87
C ALA A 11 19.31 10.14 41.78
N CYS A 12 20.31 10.44 40.96
CA CYS A 12 20.14 11.18 39.73
C CYS A 12 19.32 10.31 38.76
N VAL A 13 18.03 10.60 38.64
CA VAL A 13 17.19 10.09 37.53
C VAL A 13 17.63 10.82 36.30
N LEU A 14 18.50 10.21 35.51
CA LEU A 14 18.75 10.62 34.11
C LEU A 14 17.47 10.39 33.31
N ILE A 15 16.69 11.45 33.15
CA ILE A 15 15.63 11.48 32.14
C ILE A 15 16.36 11.51 30.80
N LEU A 16 16.54 10.34 30.17
CA LEU A 16 16.87 10.23 28.76
C LEU A 16 15.65 10.74 27.98
N THR A 17 15.63 12.04 27.70
CA THR A 17 14.80 12.57 26.62
C THR A 17 15.40 12.03 25.33
N SER A 18 14.88 10.90 24.83
CA SER A 18 15.09 10.52 23.44
C SER A 18 14.50 11.67 22.63
N ALA A 19 15.35 12.49 22.02
CA ALA A 19 14.94 13.43 21.00
C ALA A 19 14.30 12.56 19.90
N THR A 20 12.97 12.51 19.86
CA THR A 20 12.25 11.91 18.75
C THR A 20 12.67 12.71 17.53
N LYS A 21 13.41 12.03 16.61
CA LYS A 21 13.78 12.61 15.34
C LYS A 21 12.48 13.09 14.69
N ASP A 22 12.38 14.39 14.43
CA ASP A 22 11.18 14.99 13.82
C ASP A 22 10.83 14.17 12.56
N GLU A 23 9.70 13.49 12.58
CA GLU A 23 9.26 12.58 11.50
C GLU A 23 9.04 13.35 10.17
N PHE A 24 8.78 14.68 10.27
CA PHE A 24 8.50 15.53 9.12
C PHE A 24 9.41 16.75 9.06
N THR A 25 9.89 17.09 7.87
CA THR A 25 10.66 18.31 7.60
C THR A 25 9.82 19.56 7.78
N ALA A 26 10.47 20.72 7.92
CA ALA A 26 9.79 22.02 8.01
C ALA A 26 8.86 22.26 6.81
N LEU A 27 9.28 21.88 5.59
CA LEU A 27 8.49 22.04 4.37
C LEU A 27 7.24 21.15 4.38
N GLU A 28 7.38 19.90 4.82
CA GLU A 28 6.25 18.97 4.94
C GLU A 28 5.21 19.45 5.96
N LYS A 29 5.62 20.17 7.01
CA LYS A 29 4.71 20.76 8.00
C LYS A 29 4.03 22.05 7.52
N GLN A 30 4.44 22.58 6.36
CA GLN A 30 3.93 23.87 5.84
C GLN A 30 3.03 23.71 4.61
N GLN A 31 3.34 22.79 3.71
CA GLN A 31 2.64 22.64 2.43
C GLN A 31 1.75 21.40 2.43
N ILE A 32 0.48 21.56 2.01
CA ILE A 32 -0.45 20.45 1.89
C ILE A 32 0.02 19.51 0.77
N SER A 33 0.18 20.04 -0.44
CA SER A 33 0.58 19.29 -1.63
C SER A 33 2.10 19.28 -1.77
N ILE A 34 2.73 18.20 -1.32
CA ILE A 34 4.17 17.99 -1.41
C ILE A 34 4.44 16.51 -1.73
N PRO A 35 5.44 16.19 -2.58
CA PRO A 35 5.83 14.81 -2.79
C PRO A 35 6.20 14.12 -1.48
N THR A 36 5.74 12.88 -1.32
CA THR A 36 6.05 12.07 -0.13
C THR A 36 7.48 11.55 -0.24
N PRO A 37 8.40 11.94 0.67
CA PRO A 37 9.78 11.47 0.63
C PRO A 37 9.86 9.94 0.66
N GLY A 38 10.74 9.37 -0.15
CA GLY A 38 10.97 7.93 -0.18
C GLY A 38 9.90 7.09 -0.88
N LEU A 39 8.75 7.65 -1.23
CA LEU A 39 7.61 6.86 -1.76
C LEU A 39 7.96 6.08 -3.04
N PHE A 40 8.80 6.66 -3.89
CA PHE A 40 9.22 6.08 -5.17
C PHE A 40 10.73 5.88 -5.30
N ASP A 41 11.49 5.81 -4.19
CA ASP A 41 12.95 5.69 -4.25
C ASP A 41 13.41 4.32 -4.79
N HIS A 42 12.59 3.30 -4.61
CA HIS A 42 12.96 1.93 -4.94
C HIS A 42 12.11 1.31 -6.05
N ALA A 43 10.98 1.93 -6.41
CA ALA A 43 10.06 1.43 -7.43
C ALA A 43 9.26 2.55 -8.08
N ASP A 44 8.91 2.42 -9.36
CA ASP A 44 8.06 3.38 -10.07
C ASP A 44 6.56 3.13 -9.88
N ALA A 45 6.20 2.12 -9.09
CA ALA A 45 4.83 1.82 -8.71
C ALA A 45 4.75 1.09 -7.37
N PHE A 46 3.59 1.18 -6.72
CA PHE A 46 3.24 0.37 -5.55
C PHE A 46 1.73 0.10 -5.55
N SER A 47 1.29 -0.88 -4.77
CA SER A 47 -0.13 -1.19 -4.63
C SER A 47 -0.63 -0.94 -3.22
N ILE A 48 -1.92 -0.56 -3.12
CA ILE A 48 -2.62 -0.40 -1.86
C ILE A 48 -3.81 -1.36 -1.88
N ASP A 49 -3.84 -2.30 -0.93
CA ASP A 49 -4.91 -3.28 -0.84
C ASP A 49 -5.92 -2.87 0.24
N PHE A 50 -7.10 -2.43 -0.20
CA PHE A 50 -8.23 -2.19 0.69
C PHE A 50 -9.09 -3.44 0.93
N GLY A 51 -8.85 -4.53 0.17
CA GLY A 51 -9.55 -5.81 0.35
C GLY A 51 -9.25 -6.46 1.69
N GLY A 52 -8.03 -6.26 2.22
CA GLY A 52 -7.61 -6.76 3.51
C GLY A 52 -8.02 -5.90 4.71
N PHE A 53 -8.67 -4.74 4.50
CA PHE A 53 -9.06 -3.85 5.61
C PHE A 53 -10.27 -4.42 6.37
N ARG A 54 -10.13 -4.45 7.71
CA ARG A 54 -11.24 -4.77 8.64
C ARG A 54 -12.07 -3.52 8.92
N ALA A 55 -13.23 -3.69 9.49
CA ALA A 55 -14.10 -2.57 9.89
C ALA A 55 -13.40 -1.59 10.87
N SER A 56 -12.45 -2.07 11.67
CA SER A 56 -11.64 -1.24 12.59
C SER A 56 -10.56 -0.40 11.90
N ASP A 57 -10.23 -0.70 10.65
CA ASP A 57 -9.11 -0.08 9.93
C ASP A 57 -9.57 1.12 9.09
N TYR A 58 -10.89 1.40 9.09
CA TYR A 58 -11.52 2.44 8.31
C TYR A 58 -12.64 3.16 9.08
N SER A 59 -12.79 4.45 8.86
CA SER A 59 -13.95 5.26 9.24
C SER A 59 -14.20 6.33 8.18
N PHE A 60 -15.46 6.60 7.86
CA PHE A 60 -15.78 7.75 7.01
C PHE A 60 -15.51 9.06 7.79
N PRO A 61 -14.98 10.14 7.16
CA PRO A 61 -14.58 11.36 7.86
C PRO A 61 -15.70 12.03 8.68
N LEU A 62 -16.93 12.03 8.17
CA LEU A 62 -18.14 12.47 8.86
C LEU A 62 -19.23 11.43 8.66
N PRO A 63 -19.35 10.41 9.55
CA PRO A 63 -20.27 9.28 9.36
C PRO A 63 -21.74 9.66 9.24
N VAL A 64 -22.15 10.79 9.80
CA VAL A 64 -23.53 11.33 9.76
C VAL A 64 -23.75 12.34 8.62
N GLY A 65 -22.69 12.78 7.94
CA GLY A 65 -22.74 13.82 6.90
C GLY A 65 -23.24 13.32 5.55
N LYS A 66 -23.62 14.23 4.67
CA LYS A 66 -23.95 13.95 3.26
C LYS A 66 -22.79 14.37 2.37
N ALA A 67 -22.19 13.41 1.68
CA ALA A 67 -21.02 13.64 0.84
C ALA A 67 -21.38 13.84 -0.63
N VAL A 68 -20.77 14.85 -1.26
CA VAL A 68 -20.85 15.13 -2.68
C VAL A 68 -19.42 15.28 -3.23
N VAL A 69 -19.17 14.66 -4.39
CA VAL A 69 -17.87 14.78 -5.07
C VAL A 69 -17.81 16.14 -5.76
N LYS A 70 -16.72 16.87 -5.54
CA LYS A 70 -16.39 18.12 -6.20
C LYS A 70 -15.14 17.95 -7.06
N ASN A 71 -15.20 18.44 -8.30
CA ASN A 71 -14.05 18.46 -9.24
C ASN A 71 -13.33 17.10 -9.38
N ASN A 72 -14.04 15.97 -9.22
CA ASN A 72 -13.52 14.60 -9.27
C ASN A 72 -12.34 14.32 -8.31
N SER A 73 -12.11 15.16 -7.31
CA SER A 73 -10.93 15.04 -6.44
C SER A 73 -11.17 15.37 -4.96
N GLU A 74 -12.35 15.87 -4.63
CA GLU A 74 -12.68 16.29 -3.27
C GLU A 74 -14.08 15.80 -2.89
N LEU A 75 -14.31 15.58 -1.60
CA LEU A 75 -15.63 15.42 -1.01
C LEU A 75 -15.97 16.69 -0.23
N GLU A 76 -17.09 17.32 -0.56
CA GLU A 76 -17.76 18.25 0.33
C GLU A 76 -18.76 17.43 1.15
N ILE A 77 -18.58 17.38 2.47
CA ILE A 77 -19.43 16.58 3.37
C ILE A 77 -20.18 17.54 4.27
N THR A 78 -21.46 17.76 3.96
CA THR A 78 -22.34 18.65 4.73
C THR A 78 -22.90 17.92 5.95
N THR A 79 -22.97 18.61 7.08
CA THR A 79 -23.42 18.06 8.36
C THR A 79 -23.88 19.18 9.31
N GLU A 80 -24.10 18.88 10.59
CA GLU A 80 -24.47 19.84 11.61
C GLU A 80 -23.25 20.44 12.31
N LYS A 81 -23.42 21.64 12.87
CA LYS A 81 -22.39 22.35 13.64
C LYS A 81 -22.05 21.55 14.90
N GLY A 82 -20.76 21.35 15.14
CA GLY A 82 -20.26 20.63 16.31
C GLY A 82 -19.98 19.16 16.07
N ASP A 83 -20.32 18.61 14.90
CA ASP A 83 -20.05 17.21 14.59
C ASP A 83 -18.55 16.91 14.56
N ALA A 84 -18.22 15.71 15.03
CA ALA A 84 -16.84 15.25 15.16
C ALA A 84 -16.30 14.71 13.83
N VAL A 85 -15.20 15.28 13.36
CA VAL A 85 -14.44 14.79 12.22
C VAL A 85 -13.56 13.61 12.66
N LYS A 86 -13.64 12.51 11.93
CA LYS A 86 -12.94 11.25 12.21
C LYS A 86 -11.76 11.03 11.25
N ALA A 87 -10.65 10.52 11.78
CA ALA A 87 -9.56 10.03 10.94
C ALA A 87 -10.03 8.84 10.09
N MET A 88 -9.84 8.91 8.76
CA MET A 88 -10.29 7.87 7.84
C MET A 88 -9.53 6.56 8.06
N PHE A 89 -8.23 6.65 8.23
CA PHE A 89 -7.30 5.54 8.45
C PHE A 89 -6.34 5.88 9.60
N ALA A 90 -5.65 4.88 10.14
CA ALA A 90 -4.55 5.10 11.07
C ALA A 90 -3.37 5.78 10.37
N GLY A 91 -2.67 6.68 11.09
CA GLY A 91 -1.52 7.40 10.52
C GLY A 91 -0.93 8.42 11.47
N THR A 92 0.02 9.22 10.99
CA THR A 92 0.68 10.29 11.74
C THR A 92 0.26 11.66 11.21
N VAL A 93 -0.09 12.57 12.08
CA VAL A 93 -0.51 13.94 11.73
C VAL A 93 0.71 14.72 11.22
N ARG A 94 0.68 15.13 9.96
CA ARG A 94 1.75 15.88 9.30
C ARG A 94 1.52 17.41 9.38
N ILE A 95 0.27 17.83 9.26
CA ILE A 95 -0.16 19.22 9.39
C ILE A 95 -1.34 19.30 10.35
N SER A 96 -1.34 20.30 11.24
CA SER A 96 -2.48 20.69 12.07
C SER A 96 -2.38 22.18 12.36
N LYS A 97 -2.96 23.02 11.50
CA LYS A 97 -2.91 24.49 11.62
C LYS A 97 -3.89 25.18 10.69
N HIS A 98 -4.02 26.51 10.85
CA HIS A 98 -4.72 27.35 9.89
C HIS A 98 -3.87 27.54 8.62
N ILE A 99 -4.50 27.38 7.45
CA ILE A 99 -3.90 27.66 6.13
C ILE A 99 -4.85 28.57 5.35
N SER A 100 -4.33 29.69 4.83
CA SER A 100 -5.11 30.65 4.03
C SER A 100 -5.83 29.93 2.87
N GLY A 101 -7.11 30.24 2.67
CA GLY A 101 -7.98 29.62 1.66
C GLY A 101 -8.51 28.21 2.01
N HIS A 102 -7.99 27.58 3.08
CA HIS A 102 -8.38 26.22 3.49
C HIS A 102 -8.97 26.17 4.92
N GLY A 103 -8.85 27.27 5.70
CA GLY A 103 -9.25 27.28 7.11
C GLY A 103 -8.32 26.44 7.99
N ASN A 104 -8.84 25.88 9.09
CA ASN A 104 -8.07 24.93 9.88
C ASN A 104 -8.00 23.59 9.15
N VAL A 105 -6.77 23.10 8.98
CA VAL A 105 -6.46 21.91 8.18
C VAL A 105 -5.72 20.88 9.03
N ILE A 106 -6.09 19.62 8.85
CA ILE A 106 -5.31 18.47 9.29
C ILE A 106 -4.91 17.69 8.05
N VAL A 107 -3.64 17.28 7.98
CA VAL A 107 -3.14 16.29 7.02
C VAL A 107 -2.57 15.12 7.79
N ILE A 108 -3.03 13.91 7.46
CA ILE A 108 -2.56 12.66 8.05
C ILE A 108 -1.84 11.86 6.97
N ARG A 109 -0.59 11.47 7.23
CA ARG A 109 0.16 10.50 6.42
C ARG A 109 -0.08 9.10 6.93
N HIS A 110 -0.41 8.18 6.02
CA HIS A 110 -0.69 6.79 6.31
C HIS A 110 0.49 5.90 5.89
N ASP A 111 0.64 4.75 6.55
CA ASP A 111 1.78 3.83 6.32
C ASP A 111 1.76 3.21 4.91
N ASN A 112 0.62 3.25 4.22
CA ASN A 112 0.44 2.74 2.85
C ASN A 112 0.76 3.76 1.74
N GLY A 113 1.26 4.95 2.08
CA GLY A 113 1.64 5.99 1.13
C GLY A 113 0.52 6.95 0.73
N LEU A 114 -0.69 6.80 1.30
CA LEU A 114 -1.75 7.79 1.18
C LEU A 114 -1.55 8.94 2.17
N GLU A 115 -2.13 10.10 1.83
CA GLU A 115 -2.41 11.16 2.78
C GLU A 115 -3.88 11.55 2.70
N THR A 116 -4.50 11.85 3.85
CA THR A 116 -5.87 12.38 3.92
C THR A 116 -5.85 13.79 4.46
N VAL A 117 -6.66 14.65 3.85
CA VAL A 117 -6.75 16.08 4.17
C VAL A 117 -8.15 16.40 4.64
N TYR A 118 -8.23 17.06 5.79
CA TYR A 118 -9.44 17.50 6.45
C TYR A 118 -9.35 19.02 6.59
N ALA A 119 -10.09 19.76 5.79
CA ALA A 119 -10.03 21.24 5.74
C ALA A 119 -11.36 21.85 6.15
N ARG A 120 -11.30 23.16 6.51
CA ARG A 120 -12.44 23.96 7.02
C ARG A 120 -12.96 23.48 8.37
N ASN A 121 -12.06 22.92 9.20
CA ASN A 121 -12.40 22.59 10.58
C ASN A 121 -12.65 23.84 11.40
N ALA A 122 -13.59 23.79 12.34
CA ALA A 122 -13.73 24.83 13.36
C ALA A 122 -12.56 24.79 14.33
N GLU A 123 -12.21 23.56 14.75
CA GLU A 123 -11.14 23.31 15.70
C GLU A 123 -10.41 22.00 15.34
N ASN A 124 -9.08 22.04 15.37
CA ASN A 124 -8.22 20.84 15.29
C ASN A 124 -7.94 20.33 16.70
N LEU A 125 -8.20 19.06 16.96
CA LEU A 125 -8.03 18.41 18.27
C LEU A 125 -6.74 17.59 18.38
N VAL A 126 -5.94 17.55 17.33
CA VAL A 126 -4.65 16.85 17.26
C VAL A 126 -3.55 17.78 16.78
N LYS A 127 -2.31 17.45 17.08
CA LYS A 127 -1.11 18.22 16.73
C LYS A 127 -0.18 17.42 15.83
N VAL A 128 0.75 18.10 15.17
CA VAL A 128 1.80 17.49 14.34
C VAL A 128 2.59 16.46 15.18
N GLY A 129 2.80 15.28 14.60
CA GLY A 129 3.48 14.16 15.24
C GLY A 129 2.54 13.19 15.98
N ASP A 130 1.28 13.55 16.24
CA ASP A 130 0.34 12.64 16.89
C ASP A 130 0.04 11.44 15.99
N ARG A 131 0.13 10.22 16.57
CA ARG A 131 -0.33 8.99 15.93
C ARG A 131 -1.82 8.81 16.20
N VAL A 132 -2.62 8.71 15.15
CA VAL A 132 -4.08 8.54 15.25
C VAL A 132 -4.52 7.19 14.74
N LYS A 133 -5.66 6.69 15.26
CA LYS A 133 -6.32 5.46 14.82
C LYS A 133 -7.47 5.80 13.87
N ALA A 134 -7.86 4.87 12.99
CA ALA A 134 -9.10 5.00 12.23
C ALA A 134 -10.29 5.22 13.17
N GLY A 135 -11.19 6.14 12.83
CA GLY A 135 -12.35 6.51 13.66
C GLY A 135 -12.06 7.41 14.86
N GLN A 136 -10.80 7.72 15.16
CA GLN A 136 -10.47 8.69 16.20
C GLN A 136 -10.98 10.08 15.82
N THR A 137 -11.58 10.80 16.78
CA THR A 137 -11.94 12.22 16.59
C THR A 137 -10.67 13.05 16.50
N ILE A 138 -10.54 13.83 15.42
CA ILE A 138 -9.36 14.64 15.13
C ILE A 138 -9.68 16.13 15.05
N ALA A 139 -10.93 16.49 14.77
CA ALA A 139 -11.38 17.86 14.65
C ALA A 139 -12.88 18.00 14.94
N ILE A 140 -13.34 19.24 15.08
CA ILE A 140 -14.75 19.63 15.02
C ILE A 140 -15.00 20.28 13.66
N VAL A 141 -16.11 19.91 13.00
CA VAL A 141 -16.45 20.46 11.68
C VAL A 141 -16.71 21.96 11.77
N GLY A 142 -16.22 22.67 10.77
CA GLY A 142 -16.47 24.10 10.59
C GLY A 142 -17.34 24.37 9.36
N GLY A 143 -16.78 25.04 8.39
CA GLY A 143 -17.44 25.40 7.14
C GLY A 143 -17.09 26.80 6.70
N GLU A 144 -17.93 27.39 5.85
CA GLU A 144 -17.77 28.72 5.27
C GLU A 144 -19.16 29.25 4.86
N ASP A 145 -19.33 30.57 4.80
CA ASP A 145 -20.53 31.23 4.30
C ASP A 145 -21.83 30.73 4.97
N ARG A 146 -21.82 30.57 6.29
CA ARG A 146 -22.93 30.05 7.11
C ARG A 146 -23.33 28.60 6.82
N ARG A 147 -22.55 27.90 6.00
CA ARG A 147 -22.73 26.46 5.73
C ARG A 147 -21.79 25.64 6.58
N THR A 148 -22.26 24.55 7.16
CA THR A 148 -21.43 23.61 7.93
C THR A 148 -21.05 22.45 7.03
N PHE A 149 -19.77 22.32 6.72
CA PHE A 149 -19.25 21.24 5.90
C PHE A 149 -17.74 21.01 6.11
N LEU A 150 -17.31 19.82 5.83
CA LEU A 150 -15.90 19.44 5.74
C LEU A 150 -15.51 19.38 4.26
N THR A 151 -14.37 19.97 3.90
CA THR A 151 -13.68 19.65 2.65
C THR A 151 -12.68 18.54 2.92
N PHE A 152 -12.90 17.39 2.30
CA PHE A 152 -12.07 16.21 2.47
C PHE A 152 -11.52 15.75 1.14
N TYR A 153 -10.24 15.36 1.09
CA TYR A 153 -9.64 14.72 -0.08
C TYR A 153 -8.49 13.80 0.30
N ILE A 154 -8.17 12.91 -0.64
CA ILE A 154 -7.10 11.93 -0.50
C ILE A 154 -6.00 12.32 -1.47
N MET A 155 -4.75 12.14 -1.06
CA MET A 155 -3.58 12.42 -1.89
C MET A 155 -2.65 11.19 -1.93
N VAL A 156 -1.91 11.12 -3.04
CA VAL A 156 -0.74 10.25 -3.19
C VAL A 156 0.38 11.11 -3.78
N ASN A 157 1.53 11.12 -3.12
CA ASN A 157 2.69 11.90 -3.56
C ASN A 157 2.38 13.39 -3.82
N GLY A 158 1.54 13.99 -2.99
CA GLY A 158 1.11 15.40 -3.10
C GLY A 158 0.00 15.68 -4.13
N GLY A 159 -0.35 14.70 -4.97
CA GLY A 159 -1.43 14.80 -5.95
C GLY A 159 -2.78 14.33 -5.39
N LYS A 160 -3.86 15.10 -5.62
CA LYS A 160 -5.23 14.67 -5.28
C LYS A 160 -5.66 13.50 -6.15
N VAL A 161 -6.40 12.57 -5.57
CA VAL A 161 -6.97 11.41 -6.27
C VAL A 161 -8.50 11.45 -6.24
N ASN A 162 -9.15 10.82 -7.22
CA ASN A 162 -10.60 10.70 -7.19
C ASN A 162 -11.02 9.84 -5.98
N PRO A 163 -11.77 10.39 -5.00
CA PRO A 163 -12.12 9.66 -3.79
C PRO A 163 -13.04 8.45 -4.06
N GLU A 164 -13.80 8.42 -5.17
CA GLU A 164 -14.74 7.34 -5.49
C GLU A 164 -14.04 6.01 -5.81
N ILE A 165 -12.75 6.03 -6.15
CA ILE A 165 -11.98 4.78 -6.31
C ILE A 165 -11.69 4.09 -4.98
N ILE A 166 -11.74 4.85 -3.88
CA ILE A 166 -11.42 4.39 -2.52
C ILE A 166 -12.67 4.23 -1.67
N VAL A 167 -13.62 5.17 -1.77
CA VAL A 167 -14.86 5.15 -0.98
C VAL A 167 -16.09 5.34 -1.85
N GLN A 168 -17.23 4.89 -1.35
CA GLN A 168 -18.55 5.16 -1.93
C GLN A 168 -19.18 6.35 -1.16
N PRO A 169 -19.24 7.57 -1.71
CA PRO A 169 -19.67 8.76 -0.96
C PRO A 169 -21.07 8.66 -0.40
N LYS A 170 -22.01 7.99 -1.11
CA LYS A 170 -23.41 7.85 -0.69
C LYS A 170 -23.63 6.86 0.45
N SER A 171 -22.87 5.77 0.48
CA SER A 171 -23.00 4.70 1.48
C SER A 171 -21.95 4.76 2.57
N HIS A 172 -20.97 5.67 2.43
CA HIS A 172 -19.81 5.84 3.32
C HIS A 172 -18.95 4.59 3.46
N LYS A 173 -19.08 3.63 2.53
CA LYS A 173 -18.35 2.36 2.57
C LYS A 173 -17.03 2.46 1.83
N LEU A 174 -16.00 1.80 2.36
CA LEU A 174 -14.74 1.58 1.68
C LEU A 174 -14.96 0.68 0.46
N THR A 175 -14.29 0.97 -0.66
CA THR A 175 -14.24 0.04 -1.80
C THR A 175 -13.15 -0.99 -1.51
N HIS A 176 -13.54 -2.25 -1.32
CA HIS A 176 -12.59 -3.35 -1.07
C HIS A 176 -11.89 -3.75 -2.36
N ARG A 177 -10.94 -2.92 -2.83
CA ARG A 177 -10.20 -3.09 -4.09
C ARG A 177 -8.72 -2.87 -3.84
N THR A 178 -7.88 -3.51 -4.66
CA THR A 178 -6.46 -3.19 -4.72
C THR A 178 -6.25 -2.08 -5.74
N LEU A 179 -5.56 -1.02 -5.37
CA LEU A 179 -5.18 0.09 -6.24
C LEU A 179 -3.72 -0.02 -6.63
N LEU A 180 -3.40 0.16 -7.89
CA LEU A 180 -2.05 0.35 -8.40
C LEU A 180 -1.77 1.84 -8.54
N CYS A 181 -0.74 2.32 -7.84
CA CYS A 181 -0.23 3.69 -7.90
C CYS A 181 1.07 3.69 -8.71
N LYS A 182 1.08 4.29 -9.89
CA LYS A 182 2.25 4.35 -10.78
C LYS A 182 2.72 5.79 -10.93
N ARG A 183 4.03 6.03 -10.83
CA ARG A 183 4.62 7.35 -11.09
C ARG A 183 4.36 7.75 -12.55
N LYS A 184 3.92 9.00 -12.75
CA LYS A 184 3.69 9.59 -14.07
C LYS A 184 4.16 11.03 -14.06
N GLY A 185 5.38 11.28 -14.55
CA GLY A 185 6.02 12.58 -14.40
C GLY A 185 6.15 12.97 -12.92
N ASN A 186 5.66 14.15 -12.57
CA ASN A 186 5.64 14.63 -11.18
C ASN A 186 4.42 14.16 -10.38
N GLY A 187 3.47 13.43 -11.00
CA GLY A 187 2.24 12.94 -10.38
C GLY A 187 2.20 11.43 -10.23
N VAL A 188 1.02 10.94 -9.85
CA VAL A 188 0.72 9.51 -9.72
C VAL A 188 -0.54 9.17 -10.50
N GLU A 189 -0.45 8.21 -11.37
CA GLU A 189 -1.60 7.59 -12.03
C GLU A 189 -2.10 6.43 -11.15
N MET A 190 -3.39 6.45 -10.83
CA MET A 190 -4.02 5.40 -10.05
C MET A 190 -4.99 4.59 -10.89
N SER A 191 -4.93 3.29 -10.76
CA SER A 191 -5.85 2.36 -11.41
C SER A 191 -6.30 1.28 -10.43
N VAL A 192 -7.53 0.80 -10.60
CA VAL A 192 -8.02 -0.34 -9.82
C VAL A 192 -7.45 -1.61 -10.44
N VAL A 193 -6.75 -2.40 -9.64
CA VAL A 193 -6.26 -3.72 -10.07
C VAL A 193 -7.48 -4.58 -10.43
N GLY A 194 -7.55 -5.06 -11.67
CA GLY A 194 -8.69 -5.86 -12.14
C GLY A 194 -9.93 -5.06 -12.62
N ALA A 195 -9.90 -3.72 -12.63
CA ALA A 195 -11.04 -2.89 -13.06
C ALA A 195 -11.11 -2.62 -14.58
N GLU A 196 -10.27 -3.23 -15.37
CA GLU A 196 -10.47 -3.19 -16.82
C GLU A 196 -11.79 -3.87 -17.16
N LYS A 197 -12.64 -3.18 -17.95
CA LYS A 197 -14.02 -3.51 -18.33
C LYS A 197 -14.33 -5.01 -18.26
N LYS A 198 -15.43 -5.37 -17.58
CA LYS A 198 -16.01 -6.72 -17.55
C LYS A 198 -16.33 -7.22 -18.99
N ASP A 199 -15.30 -7.53 -19.72
CA ASP A 199 -15.40 -8.42 -20.86
C ASP A 199 -15.37 -9.83 -20.27
N LYS A 200 -16.51 -10.53 -20.28
CA LYS A 200 -16.70 -11.85 -19.66
C LYS A 200 -15.71 -12.94 -20.18
N ASN A 201 -14.88 -12.60 -21.16
CA ASN A 201 -13.88 -13.48 -21.78
C ASN A 201 -12.44 -12.93 -21.70
N ARG A 202 -12.15 -11.92 -20.86
CA ARG A 202 -10.79 -11.40 -20.77
C ARG A 202 -10.01 -12.14 -19.68
N GLU A 203 -9.09 -12.95 -20.10
CA GLU A 203 -8.04 -13.53 -19.26
C GLU A 203 -7.23 -12.38 -18.66
N ILE A 204 -7.27 -12.24 -17.34
CA ILE A 204 -6.58 -11.16 -16.60
C ILE A 204 -5.28 -11.74 -16.08
N ALA A 205 -4.18 -11.00 -16.27
CA ALA A 205 -2.87 -11.37 -15.77
C ALA A 205 -2.13 -10.14 -15.26
N PHE A 206 -1.35 -10.29 -14.19
CA PHE A 206 -0.63 -9.20 -13.55
C PHE A 206 0.85 -9.49 -13.39
N TYR A 207 1.67 -8.44 -13.48
CA TYR A 207 3.06 -8.53 -13.08
C TYR A 207 3.12 -8.67 -11.54
N PRO A 208 3.89 -9.65 -11.01
CA PRO A 208 3.77 -10.04 -9.58
C PRO A 208 4.23 -8.97 -8.60
N LEU A 209 5.10 -8.05 -9.02
CA LEU A 209 5.62 -6.96 -8.19
C LEU A 209 5.73 -5.68 -9.05
N PRO A 210 4.65 -4.89 -9.19
CA PRO A 210 4.64 -3.68 -10.02
C PRO A 210 5.72 -2.68 -9.61
N GLY A 211 6.38 -2.07 -10.59
CA GLY A 211 7.47 -1.12 -10.38
C GLY A 211 8.83 -1.74 -10.03
N ALA A 212 8.90 -3.08 -9.93
CA ALA A 212 10.14 -3.76 -9.58
C ALA A 212 11.23 -3.63 -10.65
N LYS A 213 12.48 -3.58 -10.18
CA LYS A 213 13.66 -3.68 -11.02
C LYS A 213 14.29 -5.07 -10.88
N VAL A 214 14.76 -5.64 -11.99
CA VAL A 214 15.50 -6.89 -11.97
C VAL A 214 16.87 -6.65 -11.34
N ILE A 215 17.16 -7.41 -10.30
CA ILE A 215 18.48 -7.43 -9.65
C ILE A 215 19.27 -8.69 -9.98
N SER A 216 18.58 -9.76 -10.42
CA SER A 216 19.24 -10.99 -10.91
C SER A 216 18.29 -11.73 -11.87
N ALA A 217 18.77 -11.97 -13.09
CA ALA A 217 18.00 -12.70 -14.10
C ALA A 217 18.00 -14.21 -13.86
N TYR A 218 17.02 -14.90 -14.48
CA TYR A 218 17.01 -16.37 -14.58
C TYR A 218 18.24 -16.88 -15.35
N GLY A 219 18.80 -18.01 -14.95
CA GLY A 219 19.89 -18.68 -15.66
C GLY A 219 21.12 -18.92 -14.79
N ARG A 220 22.32 -19.01 -15.42
CA ARG A 220 23.56 -19.28 -14.68
C ARG A 220 24.11 -18.01 -14.02
N ARG A 221 24.47 -18.13 -12.73
CA ARG A 221 25.05 -17.08 -11.93
C ARG A 221 26.24 -17.65 -11.12
N GLY A 222 27.48 -17.27 -11.48
CA GLY A 222 28.67 -17.70 -10.75
C GLY A 222 28.81 -19.23 -10.65
N GLY A 223 28.48 -19.96 -11.73
CA GLY A 223 28.56 -21.43 -11.78
C GLY A 223 27.33 -22.16 -11.20
N ARG A 224 26.40 -21.45 -10.57
CA ARG A 224 25.17 -22.04 -10.00
C ARG A 224 23.94 -21.64 -10.80
N PRO A 225 22.93 -22.55 -10.97
CA PRO A 225 21.69 -22.18 -11.64
C PRO A 225 20.86 -21.24 -10.74
N HIS A 226 20.39 -20.13 -11.32
CA HIS A 226 19.37 -19.28 -10.73
C HIS A 226 17.99 -19.66 -11.33
N THR A 227 17.10 -20.15 -10.51
CA THR A 227 15.88 -20.86 -10.91
C THR A 227 14.69 -19.96 -11.16
N GLY A 228 14.82 -18.68 -10.86
CA GLY A 228 13.80 -17.65 -11.04
C GLY A 228 14.40 -16.31 -11.45
N VAL A 229 13.65 -15.26 -11.33
CA VAL A 229 14.10 -13.87 -11.45
C VAL A 229 13.99 -13.21 -10.08
N ASP A 230 15.06 -12.51 -9.66
CA ASP A 230 15.01 -11.68 -8.47
C ASP A 230 14.62 -10.26 -8.87
N ILE A 231 13.49 -9.80 -8.35
CA ILE A 231 12.92 -8.47 -8.61
C ILE A 231 12.73 -7.72 -7.30
N LYS A 232 13.12 -6.45 -7.29
CA LYS A 232 13.26 -5.65 -6.07
C LYS A 232 12.40 -4.39 -6.11
N THR A 233 11.72 -4.17 -4.98
CA THR A 233 11.07 -2.92 -4.59
C THR A 233 11.45 -2.59 -3.14
N ARG A 234 10.56 -1.95 -2.39
CA ARG A 234 10.73 -1.71 -0.96
C ARG A 234 10.39 -2.98 -0.14
N PRO A 235 10.96 -3.14 1.06
CA PRO A 235 10.48 -4.15 2.01
C PRO A 235 8.98 -3.96 2.31
N ASN A 236 8.27 -5.08 2.45
CA ASN A 236 6.83 -5.15 2.73
C ASN A 236 5.90 -4.57 1.64
N ASP A 237 6.39 -4.34 0.41
CA ASP A 237 5.51 -4.05 -0.72
C ASP A 237 4.65 -5.28 -1.06
N ASN A 238 3.44 -5.01 -1.58
CA ASN A 238 2.47 -6.04 -1.92
C ASN A 238 2.92 -6.89 -3.10
N ILE A 239 2.95 -8.21 -2.92
CA ILE A 239 3.15 -9.20 -3.97
C ILE A 239 1.78 -9.64 -4.47
N LEU A 240 1.58 -9.59 -5.80
CA LEU A 240 0.31 -9.90 -6.46
C LEU A 240 0.34 -11.30 -7.08
N ALA A 241 -0.78 -12.03 -7.01
CA ALA A 241 -0.97 -13.23 -7.80
C ALA A 241 -0.94 -12.87 -9.29
N ALA A 242 -0.07 -13.52 -10.06
CA ALA A 242 0.09 -13.23 -11.48
C ALA A 242 -1.14 -13.63 -12.32
N PHE A 243 -1.80 -14.71 -11.94
CA PHE A 243 -2.96 -15.30 -12.61
C PHE A 243 -3.98 -15.80 -11.60
N ASP A 244 -5.22 -16.07 -12.04
CA ASP A 244 -6.22 -16.81 -11.24
C ASP A 244 -5.67 -18.19 -10.90
N GLY A 245 -5.93 -18.69 -9.69
CA GLY A 245 -5.44 -20.03 -9.31
C GLY A 245 -5.79 -20.45 -7.89
N GLU A 246 -5.16 -21.54 -7.47
CA GLU A 246 -5.29 -22.12 -6.14
C GLU A 246 -3.93 -22.16 -5.44
N VAL A 247 -3.89 -21.71 -4.19
CA VAL A 247 -2.68 -21.79 -3.36
C VAL A 247 -2.41 -23.23 -2.97
N ILE A 248 -1.28 -23.78 -3.44
CA ILE A 248 -0.87 -25.16 -3.15
C ILE A 248 0.23 -25.24 -2.08
N MET A 249 0.83 -24.10 -1.72
CA MET A 249 1.76 -23.98 -0.60
C MET A 249 1.77 -22.55 -0.08
N SER A 250 1.77 -22.39 1.25
CA SER A 250 1.93 -21.10 1.93
C SER A 250 2.59 -21.34 3.29
N GLN A 251 3.93 -21.46 3.28
CA GLN A 251 4.71 -21.75 4.50
C GLN A 251 6.19 -21.40 4.33
N ARG A 252 6.96 -21.51 5.41
CA ARG A 252 8.42 -21.45 5.34
C ARG A 252 8.96 -22.72 4.67
N TYR A 253 9.81 -22.56 3.66
CA TYR A 253 10.35 -23.69 2.90
C TYR A 253 11.83 -23.50 2.54
N ALA A 254 12.72 -24.26 3.20
CA ALA A 254 14.17 -24.33 2.95
C ALA A 254 14.83 -22.95 2.66
N ALA A 255 15.61 -22.86 1.60
CA ALA A 255 16.30 -21.64 1.16
C ALA A 255 15.36 -20.53 0.63
N TYR A 256 14.14 -20.87 0.23
CA TYR A 256 13.11 -19.92 -0.25
C TYR A 256 12.55 -19.02 0.85
N GLY A 257 12.73 -19.37 2.13
CA GLY A 257 12.11 -18.63 3.24
C GLY A 257 10.59 -18.81 3.24
N ASN A 258 9.83 -17.75 3.51
CA ASN A 258 8.39 -17.81 3.38
C ASN A 258 8.02 -17.83 1.89
N LEU A 259 7.28 -18.86 1.49
CA LEU A 259 6.97 -19.20 0.10
C LEU A 259 5.47 -19.33 -0.08
N VAL A 260 4.93 -18.72 -1.11
CA VAL A 260 3.61 -19.00 -1.67
C VAL A 260 3.80 -19.67 -3.03
N LYS A 261 3.09 -20.78 -3.27
CA LYS A 261 2.98 -21.42 -4.59
C LYS A 261 1.53 -21.43 -5.01
N ILE A 262 1.28 -21.02 -6.24
CA ILE A 262 -0.06 -21.01 -6.82
C ILE A 262 -0.06 -21.88 -8.07
N ARG A 263 -1.04 -22.78 -8.14
CA ARG A 263 -1.34 -23.57 -9.34
C ARG A 263 -2.41 -22.85 -10.14
N HIS A 264 -2.15 -22.74 -11.43
CA HIS A 264 -3.02 -22.15 -12.44
C HIS A 264 -3.48 -23.20 -13.44
N GLU A 265 -4.21 -22.77 -14.46
CA GLU A 265 -4.64 -23.66 -15.54
C GLU A 265 -3.45 -24.23 -16.35
N ASN A 266 -3.67 -25.35 -17.04
CA ASN A 266 -2.74 -26.01 -17.95
C ASN A 266 -1.37 -26.36 -17.32
N GLY A 267 -1.35 -26.68 -16.01
CA GLY A 267 -0.13 -27.09 -15.30
C GLY A 267 0.87 -25.95 -15.09
N LEU A 268 0.42 -24.69 -15.22
CA LEU A 268 1.22 -23.52 -14.87
C LEU A 268 1.26 -23.37 -13.36
N GLU A 269 2.43 -23.08 -12.80
CA GLU A 269 2.61 -22.69 -11.40
C GLU A 269 3.49 -21.45 -11.29
N THR A 270 3.19 -20.58 -10.33
CA THR A 270 4.02 -19.45 -9.95
C THR A 270 4.42 -19.55 -8.49
N TRP A 271 5.70 -19.27 -8.21
CA TRP A 271 6.26 -19.34 -6.87
C TRP A 271 6.77 -17.96 -6.45
N TYR A 272 6.43 -17.56 -5.22
CA TYR A 272 6.72 -16.25 -4.65
C TYR A 272 7.46 -16.42 -3.34
N SER A 273 8.77 -16.10 -3.34
CA SER A 273 9.70 -16.46 -2.27
C SER A 273 10.32 -15.25 -1.59
N HIS A 274 10.95 -15.51 -0.44
CA HIS A 274 11.61 -14.54 0.44
C HIS A 274 10.63 -13.57 1.10
N ASN A 275 9.33 -13.91 1.14
CA ASN A 275 8.28 -13.07 1.69
C ASN A 275 8.56 -12.75 3.16
N SER A 276 8.27 -11.51 3.59
CA SER A 276 8.22 -11.17 5.02
C SER A 276 7.00 -11.81 5.67
N LYS A 277 5.87 -11.84 4.94
CA LYS A 277 4.61 -12.43 5.39
C LYS A 277 3.82 -13.00 4.21
N ASN A 278 3.30 -14.21 4.35
CA ASN A 278 2.27 -14.76 3.48
C ASN A 278 0.90 -14.31 3.99
N LEU A 279 0.01 -13.93 3.08
CA LEU A 279 -1.34 -13.39 3.39
C LEU A 279 -2.47 -14.33 2.96
N VAL A 280 -2.12 -15.50 2.39
CA VAL A 280 -3.04 -16.53 1.91
C VAL A 280 -2.66 -17.88 2.49
N ASN A 281 -3.63 -18.81 2.54
CA ASN A 281 -3.47 -20.16 3.04
C ASN A 281 -3.59 -21.18 1.93
N VAL A 282 -3.09 -22.41 2.17
CA VAL A 282 -3.26 -23.54 1.24
C VAL A 282 -4.76 -23.82 1.04
N GLY A 283 -5.16 -23.99 -0.22
CA GLY A 283 -6.55 -24.21 -0.63
C GLY A 283 -7.30 -22.93 -1.00
N ASP A 284 -6.76 -21.74 -0.69
CA ASP A 284 -7.39 -20.48 -1.08
C ASP A 284 -7.42 -20.34 -2.61
N LYS A 285 -8.60 -19.95 -3.14
CA LYS A 285 -8.76 -19.53 -4.53
C LYS A 285 -8.41 -18.06 -4.64
N VAL A 286 -7.38 -17.74 -5.40
CA VAL A 286 -6.91 -16.37 -5.60
C VAL A 286 -7.24 -15.87 -6.99
N LYS A 287 -7.47 -14.56 -7.11
CA LYS A 287 -7.65 -13.87 -8.37
C LYS A 287 -6.37 -13.20 -8.82
N ALA A 288 -6.15 -13.12 -10.12
CA ALA A 288 -5.07 -12.32 -10.69
C ALA A 288 -5.12 -10.89 -10.15
N GLY A 289 -3.96 -10.38 -9.68
CA GLY A 289 -3.87 -9.07 -9.02
C GLY A 289 -4.24 -9.04 -7.53
N GLN A 290 -4.71 -10.14 -6.95
CA GLN A 290 -4.92 -10.23 -5.50
C GLN A 290 -3.58 -10.19 -4.77
N VAL A 291 -3.51 -9.43 -3.66
CA VAL A 291 -2.34 -9.44 -2.77
C VAL A 291 -2.26 -10.77 -2.03
N ILE A 292 -1.12 -11.45 -2.17
CA ILE A 292 -0.91 -12.81 -1.62
C ILE A 292 0.21 -12.88 -0.57
N ALA A 293 1.13 -11.91 -0.61
CA ALA A 293 2.27 -11.85 0.30
C ALA A 293 2.86 -10.43 0.33
N LEU A 294 3.83 -10.21 1.23
CA LEU A 294 4.62 -9.00 1.32
C LEU A 294 6.09 -9.32 1.03
N THR A 295 6.79 -8.43 0.29
CA THR A 295 8.22 -8.58 0.00
C THR A 295 9.04 -8.59 1.29
N GLY A 296 10.08 -9.42 1.31
CA GLY A 296 10.93 -9.56 2.49
C GLY A 296 12.32 -10.10 2.18
N GLN A 297 12.97 -10.58 3.21
CA GLN A 297 14.34 -11.08 3.18
C GLN A 297 14.47 -12.42 3.93
N THR A 298 13.41 -13.23 3.93
CA THR A 298 13.44 -14.53 4.62
C THR A 298 14.17 -15.58 3.80
N GLY A 299 14.65 -16.66 4.46
CA GLY A 299 15.40 -17.71 3.81
C GLY A 299 16.83 -17.28 3.45
N ARG A 300 17.25 -17.51 2.21
CA ARG A 300 18.63 -17.28 1.76
C ARG A 300 18.84 -15.95 1.01
N ALA A 301 17.98 -14.97 1.29
CA ALA A 301 18.05 -13.65 0.71
C ALA A 301 19.05 -12.75 1.46
N THR A 302 19.90 -12.01 0.73
CA THR A 302 20.84 -11.02 1.30
C THR A 302 20.26 -9.61 1.36
N THR A 303 19.21 -9.34 0.60
CA THR A 303 18.45 -8.07 0.59
C THR A 303 16.97 -8.38 0.42
N ALA A 304 16.09 -7.45 0.82
CA ALA A 304 14.67 -7.59 0.55
C ALA A 304 14.40 -7.59 -0.96
N HIS A 305 13.76 -8.65 -1.48
CA HIS A 305 13.35 -8.80 -2.88
C HIS A 305 12.32 -9.93 -3.00
N LEU A 306 11.66 -10.02 -4.14
CA LEU A 306 10.87 -11.18 -4.54
C LEU A 306 11.73 -12.07 -5.45
N HIS A 307 11.98 -13.32 -5.07
CA HIS A 307 12.42 -14.36 -5.98
C HIS A 307 11.19 -15.02 -6.59
N PHE A 308 11.01 -14.83 -7.89
CA PHE A 308 9.84 -15.26 -8.65
C PHE A 308 10.19 -16.38 -9.62
N GLU A 309 9.54 -17.53 -9.49
CA GLU A 309 9.71 -18.67 -10.40
C GLU A 309 8.44 -18.94 -11.20
N LEU A 310 8.63 -19.42 -12.42
CA LEU A 310 7.60 -19.95 -13.32
C LEU A 310 7.84 -21.42 -13.58
N HIS A 311 6.81 -22.25 -13.43
CA HIS A 311 6.87 -23.69 -13.71
C HIS A 311 5.74 -24.08 -14.65
N VAL A 312 6.00 -25.03 -15.54
CA VAL A 312 5.00 -25.65 -16.41
C VAL A 312 5.15 -27.17 -16.32
N ASN A 313 4.11 -27.86 -15.89
CA ASN A 313 4.12 -29.31 -15.66
C ASN A 313 5.33 -29.77 -14.82
N GLY A 314 5.61 -29.04 -13.73
CA GLY A 314 6.72 -29.30 -12.80
C GLY A 314 8.11 -28.86 -13.28
N ASN A 315 8.26 -28.42 -14.52
CA ASN A 315 9.54 -27.97 -15.08
C ASN A 315 9.70 -26.46 -14.90
N ARG A 316 10.88 -26.01 -14.44
CA ARG A 316 11.24 -24.60 -14.35
C ARG A 316 11.37 -23.97 -15.74
N VAL A 317 10.78 -22.79 -15.88
CA VAL A 317 10.80 -22.02 -17.12
C VAL A 317 11.30 -20.61 -16.81
N ASN A 318 12.05 -20.02 -17.72
CA ASN A 318 12.45 -18.63 -17.58
C ASN A 318 11.23 -17.71 -17.52
N PRO A 319 11.02 -16.98 -16.41
CA PRO A 319 9.85 -16.10 -16.30
C PRO A 319 9.73 -15.07 -17.43
N SER A 320 10.85 -14.66 -18.04
CA SER A 320 10.86 -13.71 -19.17
C SER A 320 10.11 -14.22 -20.41
N VAL A 321 9.74 -15.51 -20.47
CA VAL A 321 8.88 -16.03 -21.56
C VAL A 321 7.49 -15.41 -21.48
N LEU A 322 6.90 -15.33 -20.27
CA LEU A 322 5.57 -14.76 -20.04
C LEU A 322 5.59 -13.31 -19.57
N PHE A 323 6.69 -12.85 -18.97
CA PHE A 323 6.77 -11.53 -18.34
C PHE A 323 7.80 -10.64 -19.06
N ASP A 324 7.42 -9.39 -19.30
CA ASP A 324 8.34 -8.32 -19.66
C ASP A 324 8.74 -7.57 -18.38
N HIS A 325 9.97 -7.77 -17.96
CA HIS A 325 10.48 -7.19 -16.72
C HIS A 325 10.85 -5.70 -16.87
N THR A 326 11.00 -5.20 -18.09
CA THR A 326 11.29 -3.78 -18.35
C THR A 326 10.03 -2.93 -18.19
N SER A 327 8.93 -3.39 -18.76
CA SER A 327 7.63 -2.71 -18.69
C SER A 327 6.77 -3.15 -17.49
N ASN A 328 7.24 -4.14 -16.70
CA ASN A 328 6.48 -4.79 -15.63
C ASN A 328 5.10 -5.28 -16.11
N SER A 329 5.08 -5.96 -17.24
CA SER A 329 3.83 -6.42 -17.86
C SER A 329 3.87 -7.91 -18.18
N VAL A 330 2.67 -8.48 -18.41
CA VAL A 330 2.53 -9.85 -18.91
C VAL A 330 2.43 -9.82 -20.44
N LYS A 331 3.17 -10.68 -21.11
CA LYS A 331 3.09 -10.88 -22.56
C LYS A 331 1.80 -11.62 -22.91
N MET A 332 0.69 -10.89 -22.95
CA MET A 332 -0.67 -11.43 -23.06
C MET A 332 -0.89 -12.32 -24.29
N SER A 333 -0.24 -12.04 -25.42
CA SER A 333 -0.33 -12.87 -26.61
C SER A 333 0.27 -14.27 -26.37
N VAL A 334 1.39 -14.33 -25.65
CA VAL A 334 2.05 -15.60 -25.29
C VAL A 334 1.20 -16.36 -24.25
N TYR A 335 0.69 -15.66 -23.23
CA TYR A 335 -0.16 -16.27 -22.21
C TYR A 335 -1.44 -16.86 -22.82
N LYS A 336 -2.15 -16.12 -23.68
CA LYS A 336 -3.34 -16.61 -24.39
C LYS A 336 -3.05 -17.80 -25.30
N SER A 337 -1.90 -17.80 -25.97
CA SER A 337 -1.46 -18.96 -26.75
C SER A 337 -1.21 -20.19 -25.85
N PHE A 338 -0.56 -19.95 -24.69
CA PHE A 338 -0.33 -21.01 -23.70
C PHE A 338 -1.64 -21.61 -23.18
N LEU A 339 -2.63 -20.78 -22.83
CA LEU A 339 -3.92 -21.25 -22.35
C LEU A 339 -4.65 -22.14 -23.38
N LYS A 340 -4.48 -21.86 -24.67
CA LYS A 340 -5.07 -22.65 -25.76
C LYS A 340 -4.31 -23.95 -26.04
N THR A 341 -3.00 -23.94 -25.90
CA THR A 341 -2.13 -25.04 -26.40
C THR A 341 -1.48 -25.86 -25.28
N GLY A 342 -1.45 -25.34 -24.04
CA GLY A 342 -0.67 -25.91 -22.94
C GLY A 342 0.85 -25.83 -23.14
N LYS A 343 1.32 -25.12 -24.18
CA LYS A 343 2.75 -25.03 -24.54
C LYS A 343 3.24 -23.60 -24.55
N LEU A 344 4.37 -23.34 -23.90
CA LEU A 344 5.10 -22.10 -24.07
C LEU A 344 6.05 -22.25 -25.25
N SER A 345 5.89 -21.42 -26.28
CA SER A 345 6.84 -21.40 -27.40
C SER A 345 8.18 -20.84 -26.91
N LYS A 346 9.25 -21.61 -27.08
CA LYS A 346 10.61 -21.12 -26.97
C LYS A 346 10.84 -20.16 -28.16
N LYS A 347 10.88 -18.87 -27.93
CA LYS A 347 11.57 -17.92 -28.81
C LYS A 347 12.85 -17.50 -28.16
#